data_b6b1dd352ffe27083b5aad1806bc7868
#
_entry.id   b6b1dd352ffe27083b5aad1806bc7868
#
_cell.length_a   1.000
_cell.length_b   1.000
_cell.length_c   1.000
_cell.angle_alpha   90.00
_cell.angle_beta   90.00
_cell.angle_gamma   90.00
#
_symmetry.space_group_name_H-M   'P 1'
#
loop_
_entity.id
_entity.type
_entity.pdbx_description
1 polymer ?
#
loop_
_entity_poly.entity_id
_entity_poly.type
_entity_poly.pdbx_seq_one_letter_code
_entity_poly.pdbx_strand_id
1 'polypeptide(L)'
;MPAHTMAVMGGTQEQLDLYALVRRTHEECVAAIHPGVEGNDIFKLSKKIIGDAGYGDYYNHGLGHGVGIDIHELPNFNRSKNIIEVGSVITMEPGVYLPGVGGVRLEDYGVVTENGYEPFTKTPHDLHVIDC
;
A
#
# COMPACT_ATOMS: atom_id res chain seq x y z
N MET A 1 12.92 5.58 2.45
CA MET A 1 12.25 6.83 2.88
C MET A 1 10.98 6.46 3.61
N PRO A 2 10.75 7.04 4.77
CA PRO A 2 9.45 6.85 5.39
C PRO A 2 8.41 7.54 4.53
N ALA A 3 7.41 6.80 4.09
CA ALA A 3 6.29 7.38 3.40
C ALA A 3 5.15 7.59 4.38
N HIS A 4 4.50 8.68 4.26
CA HIS A 4 3.35 9.06 5.08
C HIS A 4 2.38 9.84 4.22
N THR A 5 1.13 9.78 4.59
CA THR A 5 0.08 10.51 3.88
C THR A 5 -0.38 11.68 4.71
N MET A 6 -0.46 12.84 4.08
CA MET A 6 -0.97 14.06 4.66
C MET A 6 -2.08 14.62 3.78
N ALA A 7 -3.16 15.08 4.39
CA ALA A 7 -4.13 15.92 3.71
C ALA A 7 -3.89 17.37 4.07
N VAL A 8 -3.98 18.22 3.08
CA VAL A 8 -3.83 19.67 3.23
C VAL A 8 -5.19 20.31 3.01
N MET A 9 -5.52 21.34 3.76
CA MET A 9 -6.74 22.13 3.59
C MET A 9 -8.04 21.41 3.98
N GLY A 10 -8.12 20.90 5.21
CA GLY A 10 -9.34 20.43 5.84
C GLY A 10 -9.95 19.13 5.32
N GLY A 11 -9.60 18.70 4.13
CA GLY A 11 -10.11 17.48 3.51
C GLY A 11 -11.64 17.44 3.32
N THR A 12 -12.11 17.03 2.18
CA THR A 12 -13.52 16.75 1.95
C THR A 12 -13.91 15.40 2.54
N GLN A 13 -15.21 15.14 2.71
CA GLN A 13 -15.67 13.83 3.18
C GLN A 13 -15.23 12.72 2.19
N GLU A 14 -15.25 12.99 0.90
CA GLU A 14 -14.76 12.04 -0.11
C GLU A 14 -13.27 11.73 0.06
N GLN A 15 -12.45 12.74 0.34
CA GLN A 15 -11.02 12.55 0.59
C GLN A 15 -10.77 11.76 1.88
N LEU A 16 -11.55 12.01 2.93
CA LEU A 16 -11.47 11.25 4.18
C LEU A 16 -11.87 9.79 3.99
N ASP A 17 -12.94 9.53 3.24
CA ASP A 17 -13.40 8.18 2.91
C ASP A 17 -12.37 7.44 2.05
N LEU A 18 -11.76 8.14 1.10
CA LEU A 18 -10.71 7.61 0.25
C LEU A 18 -9.47 7.22 1.06
N TYR A 19 -9.08 8.07 2.00
CA TYR A 19 -7.98 7.77 2.92
C TYR A 19 -8.28 6.53 3.77
N ALA A 20 -9.47 6.43 4.32
CA ALA A 20 -9.89 5.27 5.11
C ALA A 20 -9.87 3.98 4.29
N LEU A 21 -10.29 4.03 3.01
CA LEU A 21 -10.24 2.90 2.09
C LEU A 21 -8.80 2.45 1.82
N VAL A 22 -7.91 3.37 1.50
CA VAL A 22 -6.50 3.07 1.22
C VAL A 22 -5.81 2.52 2.46
N ARG A 23 -6.07 3.09 3.63
CA ARG A 23 -5.56 2.59 4.92
C ARG A 23 -6.03 1.15 5.19
N ARG A 24 -7.31 0.88 5.04
CA ARG A 24 -7.86 -0.47 5.20
C ARG A 24 -7.22 -1.46 4.22
N THR A 25 -7.06 -1.06 2.96
CA THR A 25 -6.40 -1.88 1.94
C THR A 25 -4.98 -2.21 2.34
N HIS A 26 -4.22 -1.21 2.80
CA HIS A 26 -2.86 -1.39 3.29
C HIS A 26 -2.81 -2.39 4.45
N GLU A 27 -3.63 -2.17 5.47
CA GLU A 27 -3.67 -3.02 6.68
C GLU A 27 -4.05 -4.47 6.36
N GLU A 28 -5.06 -4.69 5.51
CA GLU A 28 -5.48 -6.05 5.11
C GLU A 28 -4.42 -6.74 4.25
N CYS A 29 -3.76 -6.01 3.34
CA CYS A 29 -2.70 -6.59 2.52
C CYS A 29 -1.46 -6.93 3.36
N VAL A 30 -1.07 -6.08 4.28
CA VAL A 30 0.03 -6.36 5.23
C VAL A 30 -0.28 -7.62 6.05
N ALA A 31 -1.50 -7.73 6.57
CA ALA A 31 -1.92 -8.89 7.36
C ALA A 31 -1.90 -10.22 6.56
N ALA A 32 -2.02 -10.13 5.24
CA ALA A 32 -1.98 -11.29 4.35
C ALA A 32 -0.55 -11.72 3.94
N ILE A 33 0.48 -10.92 4.27
CA ILE A 33 1.86 -11.27 3.96
C ILE A 33 2.34 -12.37 4.89
N HIS A 34 2.84 -13.44 4.31
CA HIS A 34 3.55 -14.52 5.01
C HIS A 34 4.52 -15.20 4.04
N PRO A 35 5.55 -15.88 4.54
CA PRO A 35 6.44 -16.65 3.66
C PRO A 35 5.68 -17.69 2.84
N GLY A 36 6.01 -17.78 1.57
CA GLY A 36 5.38 -18.71 0.63
C GLY A 36 4.14 -18.18 -0.09
N VAL A 37 3.62 -17.00 0.29
CA VAL A 37 2.51 -16.38 -0.44
C VAL A 37 2.98 -15.84 -1.79
N GLU A 38 2.12 -15.86 -2.79
CA GLU A 38 2.40 -15.19 -4.06
C GLU A 38 2.07 -13.69 -3.98
N GLY A 39 3.00 -12.84 -4.42
CA GLY A 39 2.78 -11.39 -4.48
C GLY A 39 1.58 -11.00 -5.33
N ASN A 40 1.31 -11.77 -6.40
CA ASN A 40 0.12 -11.58 -7.24
C ASN A 40 -1.20 -11.76 -6.46
N ASP A 41 -1.25 -12.67 -5.50
CA ASP A 41 -2.48 -12.90 -4.72
C ASP A 41 -2.74 -11.74 -3.76
N ILE A 42 -1.69 -11.18 -3.16
CA ILE A 42 -1.81 -9.96 -2.34
C ILE A 42 -2.23 -8.77 -3.21
N PHE A 43 -1.67 -8.66 -4.41
CA PHE A 43 -2.08 -7.63 -5.37
C PHE A 43 -3.56 -7.75 -5.76
N LYS A 44 -4.05 -8.97 -6.03
CA LYS A 44 -5.46 -9.22 -6.31
C LYS A 44 -6.36 -8.83 -5.13
N LEU A 45 -5.91 -9.08 -3.90
CA LEU A 45 -6.63 -8.67 -2.70
C LEU A 45 -6.79 -7.14 -2.67
N SER A 46 -5.72 -6.39 -2.91
CA SER A 46 -5.79 -4.91 -2.98
C SER A 46 -6.74 -4.42 -4.07
N LYS A 47 -6.68 -5.04 -5.26
CA LYS A 47 -7.59 -4.73 -6.36
C LYS A 47 -9.04 -5.00 -6.02
N LYS A 48 -9.31 -6.10 -5.32
CA LYS A 48 -10.65 -6.46 -4.88
C LYS A 48 -11.20 -5.45 -3.88
N ILE A 49 -10.45 -5.10 -2.84
CA ILE A 49 -10.90 -4.16 -1.80
C ILE A 49 -11.23 -2.80 -2.41
N ILE A 50 -10.32 -2.27 -3.23
CA ILE A 50 -10.52 -0.96 -3.88
C ILE A 50 -11.60 -1.02 -4.95
N GLY A 51 -11.69 -2.11 -5.71
CA GLY A 51 -12.71 -2.31 -6.72
C GLY A 51 -14.11 -2.45 -6.14
N ASP A 52 -14.28 -3.18 -5.05
CA ASP A 52 -15.57 -3.36 -4.36
C ASP A 52 -16.09 -2.03 -3.79
N ALA A 53 -15.21 -1.11 -3.48
CA ALA A 53 -15.55 0.26 -3.05
C ALA A 53 -15.89 1.21 -4.23
N GLY A 54 -15.74 0.76 -5.48
CA GLY A 54 -16.05 1.55 -6.67
C GLY A 54 -14.88 2.36 -7.25
N TYR A 55 -13.67 2.18 -6.76
CA TYR A 55 -12.48 2.95 -7.18
C TYR A 55 -11.46 2.15 -7.99
N GLY A 56 -11.85 0.97 -8.51
CA GLY A 56 -10.93 0.08 -9.25
C GLY A 56 -10.23 0.73 -10.43
N ASP A 57 -10.91 1.59 -11.17
CA ASP A 57 -10.35 2.28 -12.34
C ASP A 57 -9.32 3.36 -11.99
N TYR A 58 -9.24 3.73 -10.72
CA TYR A 58 -8.33 4.76 -10.20
C TYR A 58 -7.14 4.20 -9.44
N TYR A 59 -6.96 2.88 -9.49
CA TYR A 59 -5.80 2.18 -8.91
C TYR A 59 -5.02 1.48 -10.02
N ASN A 60 -4.01 2.16 -10.58
CA ASN A 60 -3.37 1.78 -11.84
C ASN A 60 -1.89 1.37 -11.71
N HIS A 61 -1.39 1.08 -10.52
CA HIS A 61 -0.03 0.62 -10.31
C HIS A 61 0.01 -0.67 -9.46
N GLY A 62 1.18 -1.27 -9.37
CA GLY A 62 1.39 -2.41 -8.48
C GLY A 62 1.23 -2.03 -7.01
N LEU A 63 1.02 -3.02 -6.17
CA LEU A 63 0.84 -2.81 -4.73
C LEU A 63 2.17 -2.54 -4.01
N GLY A 64 3.27 -3.04 -4.55
CA GLY A 64 4.59 -2.89 -3.97
C GLY A 64 5.65 -3.67 -4.72
N HIS A 65 6.87 -3.58 -4.23
CA HIS A 65 8.05 -4.18 -4.85
C HIS A 65 9.16 -4.45 -3.83
N GLY A 66 10.12 -5.27 -4.22
CA GLY A 66 11.36 -5.44 -3.46
C GLY A 66 12.20 -4.17 -3.49
N VAL A 67 12.98 -3.99 -2.45
CA VAL A 67 13.95 -2.89 -2.31
C VAL A 67 15.29 -3.48 -1.92
N GLY A 68 16.33 -3.09 -2.65
CA GLY A 68 17.70 -3.50 -2.37
C GLY A 68 18.68 -2.45 -2.85
N ILE A 69 19.74 -2.88 -3.55
CA ILE A 69 20.67 -1.95 -4.21
C ILE A 69 19.91 -1.14 -5.25
N ASP A 70 19.05 -1.79 -6.01
CA ASP A 70 18.09 -1.11 -6.89
C ASP A 70 16.84 -0.74 -6.08
N ILE A 71 16.24 0.40 -6.42
CA ILE A 71 15.02 0.86 -5.77
C ILE A 71 13.84 -0.07 -6.07
N HIS A 72 13.83 -0.72 -7.24
CA HIS A 72 12.84 -1.70 -7.64
C HIS A 72 13.52 -3.04 -7.93
N GLU A 73 13.28 -4.00 -7.06
CA GLU A 73 13.78 -5.37 -7.18
C GLU A 73 12.63 -6.37 -6.99
N LEU A 74 12.92 -7.64 -7.23
CA LEU A 74 12.02 -8.72 -6.84
C LEU A 74 12.02 -8.88 -5.30
N PRO A 75 10.93 -9.36 -4.71
CA PRO A 75 9.67 -9.76 -5.34
C PRO A 75 8.76 -8.57 -5.67
N ASN A 76 7.84 -8.76 -6.61
CA ASN A 76 6.84 -7.75 -6.97
C ASN A 76 5.44 -8.15 -6.52
N PHE A 77 4.66 -7.15 -6.12
CA PHE A 77 3.23 -7.27 -5.85
C PHE A 77 2.43 -6.66 -6.99
N ASN A 78 2.39 -7.39 -8.11
CA ASN A 78 1.72 -6.99 -9.33
C ASN A 78 1.13 -8.21 -10.06
N ARG A 79 0.93 -8.14 -11.36
CA ARG A 79 0.41 -9.26 -12.16
C ARG A 79 1.38 -10.42 -12.32
N SER A 80 2.67 -10.20 -12.05
CA SER A 80 3.68 -11.25 -12.13
C SER A 80 3.61 -12.17 -10.92
N LYS A 81 3.95 -13.45 -11.15
CA LYS A 81 4.02 -14.42 -10.06
C LYS A 81 5.38 -14.37 -9.40
N ASN A 82 5.37 -14.09 -8.10
CA ASN A 82 6.57 -14.06 -7.27
C ASN A 82 6.24 -14.65 -5.92
N ILE A 83 7.04 -15.59 -5.45
CA ILE A 83 6.92 -16.13 -4.10
C ILE A 83 7.63 -15.18 -3.14
N ILE A 84 6.95 -14.83 -2.07
CA ILE A 84 7.48 -13.97 -1.02
C ILE A 84 8.24 -14.84 -0.02
N GLU A 85 9.50 -14.52 0.21
CA GLU A 85 10.39 -15.30 1.07
C GLU A 85 10.80 -14.51 2.31
N VAL A 86 11.14 -15.22 3.37
CA VAL A 86 11.75 -14.62 4.59
C VAL A 86 13.00 -13.84 4.19
N GLY A 87 13.16 -12.66 4.77
CA GLY A 87 14.28 -11.76 4.50
C GLY A 87 14.05 -10.81 3.32
N SER A 88 12.96 -10.99 2.54
CA SER A 88 12.61 -10.02 1.50
C SER A 88 12.30 -8.67 2.12
N VAL A 89 12.95 -7.62 1.62
CA VAL A 89 12.62 -6.23 1.95
C VAL A 89 11.70 -5.71 0.87
N ILE A 90 10.50 -5.29 1.25
CA ILE A 90 9.43 -4.95 0.33
C ILE A 90 8.71 -3.68 0.72
N THR A 91 8.15 -2.99 -0.27
CA THR A 91 7.20 -1.91 -0.05
C THR A 91 5.77 -2.43 -0.04
N MET A 92 4.88 -1.67 0.59
CA MET A 92 3.44 -1.86 0.55
C MET A 92 2.81 -0.49 0.34
N GLU A 93 2.26 -0.23 -0.86
CA GLU A 93 1.94 1.13 -1.28
C GLU A 93 0.64 1.26 -2.10
N PRO A 94 -0.51 0.79 -1.57
CA PRO A 94 -1.77 0.96 -2.27
C PRO A 94 -2.11 2.45 -2.42
N GLY A 95 -2.74 2.80 -3.54
CA GLY A 95 -3.10 4.18 -3.81
C GLY A 95 -4.27 4.31 -4.77
N VAL A 96 -5.04 5.37 -4.60
CA VAL A 96 -6.16 5.72 -5.47
C VAL A 96 -6.04 7.20 -5.82
N TYR A 97 -6.25 7.52 -7.09
CA TYR A 97 -6.01 8.86 -7.64
C TYR A 97 -7.23 9.31 -8.45
N LEU A 98 -7.96 10.29 -7.91
CA LEU A 98 -9.16 10.83 -8.53
C LEU A 98 -8.86 12.17 -9.23
N PRO A 99 -8.92 12.23 -10.57
CA PRO A 99 -8.72 13.50 -11.28
C PRO A 99 -9.67 14.59 -10.77
N GLY A 100 -9.12 15.75 -10.47
CA GLY A 100 -9.86 16.91 -9.96
C GLY A 100 -10.24 16.88 -8.48
N VAL A 101 -9.98 15.77 -7.78
CA VAL A 101 -10.28 15.60 -6.34
C VAL A 101 -9.00 15.47 -5.55
N GLY A 102 -8.11 14.60 -5.96
CA GLY A 102 -6.86 14.32 -5.29
C GLY A 102 -6.50 12.85 -5.31
N GLY A 103 -5.39 12.51 -4.71
CA GLY A 103 -4.90 11.15 -4.61
C GLY A 103 -4.48 10.82 -3.18
N VAL A 104 -4.54 9.53 -2.86
CA VAL A 104 -4.04 8.99 -1.60
C VAL A 104 -3.18 7.78 -1.90
N ARG A 105 -1.95 7.77 -1.38
CA ARG A 105 -1.10 6.59 -1.30
C ARG A 105 -0.55 6.48 0.10
N LEU A 106 -0.68 5.32 0.68
CA LEU A 106 -0.08 5.00 1.96
C LEU A 106 1.02 3.97 1.72
N GLU A 107 2.23 4.29 2.13
CA GLU A 107 3.40 3.48 1.81
C GLU A 107 4.23 3.20 3.07
N ASP A 108 4.52 1.93 3.28
CA ASP A 108 5.53 1.45 4.21
C ASP A 108 6.54 0.59 3.46
N TYR A 109 7.71 0.43 4.04
CA TYR A 109 8.65 -0.61 3.66
C TYR A 109 9.09 -1.37 4.91
N GLY A 110 9.42 -2.63 4.71
CA GLY A 110 9.78 -3.50 5.82
C GLY A 110 10.30 -4.84 5.34
N VAL A 111 10.51 -5.74 6.28
CA VAL A 111 11.06 -7.07 6.02
C VAL A 111 10.02 -8.15 6.27
N VAL A 112 10.03 -9.16 5.42
CA VAL A 112 9.23 -10.38 5.63
C VAL A 112 9.96 -11.26 6.64
N THR A 113 9.27 -11.60 7.72
CA THR A 113 9.75 -12.51 8.77
C THR A 113 8.99 -13.83 8.71
N GLU A 114 9.39 -14.81 9.50
CA GLU A 114 8.66 -16.08 9.64
C GLU A 114 7.22 -15.87 10.11
N ASN A 115 6.95 -14.78 10.82
CA ASN A 115 5.64 -14.46 11.40
C ASN A 115 4.82 -13.47 10.55
N GLY A 116 5.34 -12.98 9.42
CA GLY A 116 4.64 -12.03 8.57
C GLY A 116 5.51 -10.87 8.12
N TYR A 117 5.02 -9.66 8.27
CA TYR A 117 5.68 -8.43 7.81
C TYR A 117 6.01 -7.52 8.99
N GLU A 118 7.26 -7.07 9.06
CA GLU A 118 7.72 -6.13 10.07
C GLU A 118 8.13 -4.80 9.39
N PRO A 119 7.33 -3.72 9.57
CA PRO A 119 7.65 -2.44 8.94
C PRO A 119 8.85 -1.76 9.60
N PHE A 120 9.70 -1.16 8.79
CA PHE A 120 10.76 -0.24 9.25
C PHE A 120 10.21 1.16 9.50
N THR A 121 9.15 1.53 8.77
CA THR A 121 8.48 2.81 8.92
C THR A 121 7.79 2.89 10.27
N LYS A 122 8.06 3.95 11.01
CA LYS A 122 7.49 4.21 12.36
C LYS A 122 6.46 5.33 12.35
N THR A 123 6.27 5.99 11.22
CA THR A 123 5.29 7.08 11.07
C THR A 123 3.88 6.54 11.28
N PRO A 124 3.06 7.17 12.13
CA PRO A 124 1.66 6.78 12.30
C PRO A 124 0.88 6.89 10.99
N HIS A 125 -0.08 5.98 10.82
CA HIS A 125 -0.99 6.01 9.67
C HIS A 125 -2.21 6.92 9.87
N ASP A 126 -2.24 7.69 10.95
CA ASP A 126 -3.31 8.66 11.19
C ASP A 126 -3.21 9.81 10.21
N LEU A 127 -4.36 10.25 9.74
CA LEU A 127 -4.44 11.38 8.83
C LEU A 127 -4.14 12.68 9.59
N HIS A 128 -3.14 13.41 9.12
CA HIS A 128 -2.82 14.74 9.61
C HIS A 128 -3.36 15.78 8.63
N VAL A 129 -4.28 16.61 9.11
CA VAL A 129 -4.81 17.74 8.34
C VAL A 129 -3.97 18.96 8.67
N ILE A 130 -3.45 19.60 7.64
CA ILE A 130 -2.65 20.81 7.75
C ILE A 130 -3.51 21.99 7.29
N ASP A 131 -3.72 22.93 8.18
CA ASP A 131 -4.38 24.19 7.86
C ASP A 131 -3.34 25.16 7.31
N CYS A 132 -3.62 25.72 6.14
CA CYS A 132 -2.78 26.69 5.46
C CYS A 132 -3.39 28.09 5.52
#